data_137c4fedd1fd8d7e4cb074c9e3b0e723
#
_entry.id   137c4fedd1fd8d7e4cb074c9e3b0e723
#
_cell.length_a   1.000
_cell.length_b   1.000
_cell.length_c   1.000
_cell.angle_alpha   90.00
_cell.angle_beta   90.00
_cell.angle_gamma   90.00
#
_symmetry.space_group_name_H-M   'P 1'
#
loop_
_entity.id
_entity.type
_entity.pdbx_description
1 polymer ?
#
loop_
_entity_poly.entity_id
_entity_poly.type
_entity_poly.pdbx_seq_one_letter_code
_entity_poly.pdbx_strand_id
1 'polypeptide(L)'
;MYKRQLVPRPNGNKCVSPWALIWREENYYLAAYDSEDRVIKHYRVDKMGQAEVTDLPREGVEQFSQIDVTSYTNQTFGMFAGEESVVTMEFPVRLTGVVLDRFGRETDIRPMSEEVFRIRAKVAVSGQFFGWLAGIGQGARIVAPEAVQKRYVQWLSDILREQSQEAE
;
A
#
# COMPACT_ATOMS: atom_id res chain seq x y z
N MET A 1 -4.16 22.58 -20.42
CA MET A 1 -5.12 21.50 -20.71
C MET A 1 -4.36 20.17 -20.59
N TYR A 2 -4.67 19.35 -19.59
CA TYR A 2 -3.94 18.08 -19.35
C TYR A 2 -4.57 16.98 -20.19
N LYS A 3 -3.74 16.16 -20.84
CA LYS A 3 -4.18 15.11 -21.78
C LYS A 3 -4.15 13.72 -21.10
N ARG A 4 -5.01 12.80 -21.55
CA ARG A 4 -4.98 11.39 -21.12
C ARG A 4 -3.75 10.67 -21.70
N GLN A 5 -3.29 9.64 -20.99
CA GLN A 5 -2.15 8.82 -21.41
C GLN A 5 -2.59 7.37 -21.64
N LEU A 6 -2.12 6.75 -22.72
CA LEU A 6 -2.30 5.33 -23.00
C LEU A 6 -1.19 4.51 -22.33
N VAL A 7 -1.57 3.48 -21.60
CA VAL A 7 -0.64 2.53 -20.96
C VAL A 7 -0.89 1.14 -21.51
N PRO A 8 0.10 0.52 -22.21
CA PRO A 8 -0.03 -0.83 -22.72
C PRO A 8 -0.16 -1.85 -21.60
N ARG A 9 -1.02 -2.85 -21.79
CA ARG A 9 -1.09 -4.06 -20.98
C ARG A 9 -0.87 -5.28 -21.87
N PRO A 10 -0.52 -6.46 -21.30
CA PRO A 10 -0.48 -7.72 -22.05
C PRO A 10 -1.79 -7.98 -22.82
N ASN A 11 -2.91 -7.42 -22.38
CA ASN A 11 -4.25 -7.59 -22.94
C ASN A 11 -4.79 -6.33 -23.64
N GLY A 12 -3.95 -5.36 -24.04
CA GLY A 12 -4.35 -4.16 -24.78
C GLY A 12 -3.95 -2.83 -24.12
N ASN A 13 -4.17 -1.73 -24.84
CA ASN A 13 -3.91 -0.37 -24.37
C ASN A 13 -4.99 0.09 -23.39
N LYS A 14 -4.56 0.79 -22.34
CA LYS A 14 -5.47 1.48 -21.40
C LYS A 14 -5.40 2.98 -21.58
N CYS A 15 -6.56 3.62 -21.63
CA CYS A 15 -6.67 5.07 -21.59
C CYS A 15 -6.92 5.52 -20.14
N VAL A 16 -5.99 6.29 -19.57
CA VAL A 16 -6.08 6.75 -18.18
C VAL A 16 -5.81 8.24 -18.07
N SER A 17 -6.35 8.88 -17.03
CA SER A 17 -6.12 10.29 -16.76
C SER A 17 -5.01 10.44 -15.70
N PRO A 18 -3.80 10.91 -16.06
CA PRO A 18 -2.67 11.04 -15.13
C PRO A 18 -2.92 12.18 -14.14
N TRP A 19 -2.64 11.93 -12.85
CA TRP A 19 -2.82 12.91 -11.79
C TRP A 19 -1.58 13.22 -10.99
N ALA A 20 -0.77 12.22 -10.63
CA ALA A 20 0.46 12.40 -9.89
C ALA A 20 1.52 11.37 -10.29
N LEU A 21 2.78 11.76 -10.20
CA LEU A 21 3.92 10.88 -10.27
C LEU A 21 4.49 10.72 -8.86
N ILE A 22 4.56 9.48 -8.39
CA ILE A 22 4.93 9.14 -7.03
C ILE A 22 6.24 8.35 -7.07
N TRP A 23 7.27 8.80 -6.34
CA TRP A 23 8.51 8.04 -6.14
C TRP A 23 8.40 7.20 -4.89
N ARG A 24 8.60 5.88 -5.01
CA ARG A 24 8.58 4.95 -3.88
C ARG A 24 9.38 3.68 -4.19
N GLU A 25 10.15 3.22 -3.18
CA GLU A 25 10.88 1.95 -3.27
C GLU A 25 11.68 1.84 -4.59
N GLU A 26 12.44 2.89 -4.92
CA GLU A 26 13.27 3.00 -6.13
C GLU A 26 12.49 2.92 -7.45
N ASN A 27 11.17 3.12 -7.43
CA ASN A 27 10.34 3.10 -8.61
C ASN A 27 9.43 4.34 -8.70
N TYR A 28 9.16 4.77 -9.92
CA TYR A 28 8.10 5.74 -10.20
C TYR A 28 6.77 5.04 -10.44
N TYR A 29 5.74 5.58 -9.82
CA TYR A 29 4.36 5.16 -10.00
C TYR A 29 3.52 6.33 -10.50
N LEU A 30 2.75 6.09 -11.55
CA LEU A 30 1.75 7.03 -12.03
C LEU A 30 0.43 6.74 -11.33
N ALA A 31 -0.03 7.67 -10.48
CA ALA A 31 -1.40 7.67 -10.00
C ALA A 31 -2.29 8.24 -11.11
N ALA A 32 -3.20 7.43 -11.62
CA ALA A 32 -4.08 7.81 -12.71
C ALA A 32 -5.49 7.29 -12.52
N TYR A 33 -6.48 8.08 -12.95
CA TYR A 33 -7.87 7.67 -12.96
C TYR A 33 -8.14 6.76 -14.16
N ASP A 34 -8.65 5.58 -13.86
CA ASP A 34 -9.12 4.60 -14.84
C ASP A 34 -10.63 4.81 -15.03
N SER A 35 -11.04 5.29 -16.21
CA SER A 35 -12.45 5.61 -16.48
C SER A 35 -13.32 4.37 -16.68
N GLU A 36 -12.73 3.20 -16.99
CA GLU A 36 -13.48 1.93 -17.07
C GLU A 36 -13.89 1.47 -15.68
N ASP A 37 -12.96 1.45 -14.74
CA ASP A 37 -13.21 1.00 -13.38
C ASP A 37 -13.63 2.14 -12.43
N ARG A 38 -13.57 3.40 -12.88
CA ARG A 38 -13.93 4.63 -12.14
C ARG A 38 -13.17 4.82 -10.82
N VAL A 39 -11.92 4.41 -10.79
CA VAL A 39 -11.05 4.49 -9.60
C VAL A 39 -9.67 5.03 -9.95
N ILE A 40 -8.97 5.56 -8.95
CA ILE A 40 -7.54 5.87 -9.07
C ILE A 40 -6.74 4.57 -8.95
N LYS A 41 -5.90 4.31 -9.95
CA LYS A 41 -4.97 3.18 -9.99
C LYS A 41 -3.53 3.66 -10.04
N HIS A 42 -2.62 2.76 -9.67
CA HIS A 42 -1.19 2.99 -9.75
C HIS A 42 -0.58 2.11 -10.83
N TYR A 43 0.21 2.75 -11.66
CA TYR A 43 0.92 2.09 -12.75
C TYR A 43 2.42 2.31 -12.55
N ARG A 44 3.20 1.24 -12.50
CA ARG A 44 4.66 1.37 -12.46
C ARG A 44 5.15 1.89 -13.80
N VAL A 45 5.92 2.99 -13.76
CA VAL A 45 6.38 3.68 -14.98
C VAL A 45 7.34 2.80 -15.77
N ASP A 46 8.21 2.05 -15.10
CA ASP A 46 9.15 1.12 -15.74
C ASP A 46 8.50 -0.10 -16.42
N LYS A 47 7.21 -0.35 -16.11
CA LYS A 47 6.41 -1.41 -16.74
C LYS A 47 5.50 -0.90 -17.88
N MET A 48 5.54 0.39 -18.14
CA MET A 48 4.84 0.97 -19.28
C MET A 48 5.64 0.69 -20.56
N GLY A 49 4.94 0.22 -21.59
CA GLY A 49 5.53 0.08 -22.91
C GLY A 49 5.49 1.40 -23.68
N GLN A 50 4.65 1.48 -24.72
CA GLN A 50 4.41 2.74 -25.41
C GLN A 50 3.39 3.58 -24.63
N ALA A 51 3.75 4.81 -24.28
CA ALA A 51 2.85 5.77 -23.66
C ALA A 51 2.61 6.92 -24.66
N GLU A 52 1.34 7.17 -24.98
CA GLU A 52 0.94 8.22 -25.91
C GLU A 52 -0.01 9.20 -25.23
N VAL A 53 0.15 10.48 -25.54
CA VAL A 53 -0.75 11.52 -25.04
C VAL A 53 -1.88 11.70 -26.05
N THR A 54 -3.12 11.54 -25.60
CA THR A 54 -4.31 11.74 -26.42
C THR A 54 -4.85 13.17 -26.28
N ASP A 55 -5.73 13.59 -27.19
CA ASP A 55 -6.42 14.88 -27.12
C ASP A 55 -7.66 14.88 -26.20
N LEU A 56 -7.96 13.74 -25.58
CA LEU A 56 -9.09 13.60 -24.65
C LEU A 56 -8.83 14.40 -23.36
N PRO A 57 -9.87 15.06 -22.80
CA PRO A 57 -9.75 15.75 -21.54
C PRO A 57 -9.50 14.76 -20.38
N ARG A 58 -8.75 15.22 -19.38
CA ARG A 58 -8.49 14.42 -18.18
C ARG A 58 -9.75 14.32 -17.32
N GLU A 59 -10.06 13.13 -16.81
CA GLU A 59 -11.19 12.83 -15.94
C GLU A 59 -10.72 12.46 -14.52
N GLY A 60 -11.66 12.35 -13.56
CA GLY A 60 -11.37 11.87 -12.21
C GLY A 60 -10.82 12.93 -11.26
N VAL A 61 -11.10 14.22 -11.51
CA VAL A 61 -10.67 15.33 -10.61
C VAL A 61 -11.27 15.20 -9.22
N GLU A 62 -12.53 14.79 -9.13
CA GLU A 62 -13.23 14.63 -7.84
C GLU A 62 -12.63 13.46 -7.04
N GLN A 63 -12.37 12.35 -7.70
CA GLN A 63 -11.76 11.17 -7.07
C GLN A 63 -10.34 11.46 -6.59
N PHE A 64 -9.57 12.23 -7.36
CA PHE A 64 -8.21 12.58 -6.99
C PHE A 64 -8.15 13.66 -5.91
N SER A 65 -9.08 14.64 -5.90
CA SER A 65 -9.13 15.72 -4.90
C SER A 65 -9.46 15.21 -3.49
N GLN A 66 -10.09 14.05 -3.37
CA GLN A 66 -10.35 13.38 -2.08
C GLN A 66 -9.14 12.64 -1.53
N ILE A 67 -8.08 12.54 -2.33
CA ILE A 67 -6.85 11.86 -1.96
C ILE A 67 -5.85 12.90 -1.45
N ASP A 68 -5.56 12.87 -0.16
CA ASP A 68 -4.36 13.52 0.34
C ASP A 68 -3.14 12.73 -0.14
N VAL A 69 -2.43 13.26 -1.15
CA VAL A 69 -1.30 12.60 -1.81
C VAL A 69 -0.20 12.25 -0.80
N THR A 70 -0.01 13.06 0.25
CA THR A 70 1.02 12.83 1.27
C THR A 70 0.63 11.67 2.20
N SER A 71 -0.58 11.68 2.70
CA SER A 71 -1.14 10.58 3.51
C SER A 71 -1.32 9.32 2.66
N TYR A 72 -1.71 9.47 1.41
CA TYR A 72 -1.93 8.39 0.47
C TYR A 72 -0.65 7.63 0.12
N THR A 73 0.48 8.32 -0.03
CA THR A 73 1.78 7.67 -0.23
C THR A 73 2.26 6.95 1.02
N ASN A 74 1.94 7.44 2.20
CA ASN A 74 2.36 6.85 3.48
C ASN A 74 1.43 5.73 3.96
N GLN A 75 0.12 5.84 3.72
CA GLN A 75 -0.88 4.85 4.15
C GLN A 75 -0.97 3.64 3.22
N THR A 76 -0.45 3.76 1.99
CA THR A 76 -0.73 2.77 0.96
C THR A 76 0.30 1.62 0.97
N PHE A 77 0.10 0.63 1.85
CA PHE A 77 0.30 -0.75 1.42
C PHE A 77 -0.58 -1.08 0.19
N GLY A 78 -1.47 -0.15 -0.19
CA GLY A 78 -2.52 -0.27 -1.21
C GLY A 78 -2.08 -0.08 -2.66
N MET A 79 -0.78 0.02 -2.97
CA MET A 79 -0.30 -0.17 -4.35
C MET A 79 -0.31 -1.66 -4.75
N PHE A 80 -0.55 -2.55 -3.80
CA PHE A 80 -0.74 -3.97 -3.99
C PHE A 80 -2.17 -4.34 -3.63
N ALA A 81 -2.85 -5.04 -4.53
CA ALA A 81 -4.22 -5.46 -4.35
C ALA A 81 -4.41 -6.22 -3.02
N GLY A 82 -5.21 -5.67 -2.12
CA GLY A 82 -5.56 -6.25 -0.84
C GLY A 82 -6.87 -5.67 -0.34
N GLU A 83 -7.60 -6.44 0.46
CA GLU A 83 -8.80 -5.98 1.12
C GLU A 83 -8.45 -4.90 2.16
N GLU A 84 -9.06 -3.73 2.07
CA GLU A 84 -8.86 -2.67 3.06
C GLU A 84 -9.49 -3.09 4.41
N SER A 85 -8.71 -3.01 5.46
CA SER A 85 -9.16 -3.30 6.82
C SER A 85 -8.56 -2.33 7.83
N VAL A 86 -9.33 -2.03 8.87
CA VAL A 86 -8.81 -1.30 10.03
C VAL A 86 -8.17 -2.30 10.97
N VAL A 87 -6.84 -2.23 11.07
CA VAL A 87 -6.04 -3.17 11.86
C VAL A 87 -5.52 -2.49 13.12
N THR A 88 -5.67 -3.17 14.25
CA THR A 88 -5.07 -2.79 15.53
C THR A 88 -3.77 -3.56 15.71
N MET A 89 -2.68 -2.83 15.94
CA MET A 89 -1.34 -3.39 16.07
C MET A 89 -0.66 -2.90 17.33
N GLU A 90 0.19 -3.71 17.92
CA GLU A 90 1.07 -3.34 19.03
C GLU A 90 2.53 -3.41 18.62
N PHE A 91 3.29 -2.47 19.17
CA PHE A 91 4.71 -2.31 18.89
C PHE A 91 5.50 -1.97 20.15
N PRO A 92 6.75 -2.42 20.27
CA PRO A 92 7.68 -1.90 21.25
C PRO A 92 7.93 -0.39 21.06
N VAL A 93 8.08 0.35 22.16
CA VAL A 93 8.30 1.81 22.13
C VAL A 93 9.50 2.21 21.27
N ARG A 94 10.55 1.39 21.21
CA ARG A 94 11.71 1.61 20.33
C ARG A 94 11.37 1.73 18.84
N LEU A 95 10.20 1.24 18.43
CA LEU A 95 9.75 1.28 17.02
C LEU A 95 8.85 2.48 16.72
N THR A 96 8.68 3.44 17.64
CA THR A 96 7.81 4.61 17.44
C THR A 96 8.17 5.38 16.17
N GLY A 97 9.45 5.63 15.92
CA GLY A 97 9.90 6.32 14.70
C GLY A 97 9.51 5.57 13.43
N VAL A 98 9.77 4.26 13.37
CA VAL A 98 9.43 3.40 12.22
C VAL A 98 7.92 3.40 11.94
N VAL A 99 7.11 3.39 13.00
CA VAL A 99 5.66 3.40 12.89
C VAL A 99 5.16 4.77 12.41
N LEU A 100 5.69 5.88 12.94
CA LEU A 100 5.33 7.23 12.52
C LEU A 100 5.78 7.51 11.08
N ASP A 101 6.94 7.03 10.67
CA ASP A 101 7.40 7.12 9.28
C ASP A 101 6.48 6.37 8.32
N ARG A 102 5.90 5.26 8.78
CA ARG A 102 5.01 4.42 7.96
C ARG A 102 3.57 4.92 7.90
N PHE A 103 3.00 5.29 9.03
CA PHE A 103 1.58 5.63 9.16
C PHE A 103 1.31 7.13 9.25
N GLY A 104 2.37 7.96 9.33
CA GLY A 104 2.28 9.40 9.46
C GLY A 104 2.31 9.87 10.92
N ARG A 105 2.71 11.13 11.12
CA ARG A 105 2.87 11.74 12.44
C ARG A 105 1.55 11.96 13.18
N GLU A 106 0.44 11.98 12.47
CA GLU A 106 -0.92 12.12 13.02
C GLU A 106 -1.51 10.78 13.50
N THR A 107 -0.71 9.70 13.50
CA THR A 107 -1.15 8.39 13.97
C THR A 107 -1.47 8.43 15.46
N ASP A 108 -2.70 8.01 15.83
CA ASP A 108 -3.12 7.89 17.23
C ASP A 108 -2.33 6.77 17.92
N ILE A 109 -1.29 7.16 18.66
CA ILE A 109 -0.45 6.27 19.45
C ILE A 109 -1.01 6.18 20.88
N ARG A 110 -1.39 4.97 21.30
CA ARG A 110 -1.91 4.70 22.65
C ARG A 110 -0.89 3.90 23.45
N PRO A 111 -0.28 4.45 24.49
CA PRO A 111 0.58 3.68 25.39
C PRO A 111 -0.21 2.56 26.06
N MET A 112 0.34 1.35 26.06
CA MET A 112 -0.23 0.19 26.77
C MET A 112 0.57 -0.16 28.02
N SER A 113 1.88 0.14 27.99
CA SER A 113 2.83 0.04 29.09
C SER A 113 4.02 0.96 28.83
N GLU A 114 5.03 0.93 29.69
CA GLU A 114 6.30 1.65 29.46
C GLU A 114 7.07 1.12 28.23
N GLU A 115 6.81 -0.13 27.82
CA GLU A 115 7.54 -0.80 26.76
C GLU A 115 6.75 -0.96 25.46
N VAL A 116 5.42 -0.83 25.50
CA VAL A 116 4.52 -1.18 24.38
C VAL A 116 3.50 -0.07 24.12
N PHE A 117 3.31 0.26 22.88
CA PHE A 117 2.20 1.11 22.43
C PHE A 117 1.35 0.41 21.37
N ARG A 118 0.16 0.91 21.19
CA ARG A 118 -0.86 0.42 20.24
C ARG A 118 -1.23 1.52 19.27
N ILE A 119 -1.46 1.13 18.03
CA ILE A 119 -2.07 1.98 16.99
C ILE A 119 -3.27 1.29 16.37
N ARG A 120 -4.11 2.09 15.72
CA ARG A 120 -5.19 1.63 14.87
C ARG A 120 -5.07 2.31 13.51
N ALA A 121 -4.85 1.53 12.45
CA ALA A 121 -4.62 2.07 11.11
C ALA A 121 -5.43 1.31 10.06
N LYS A 122 -5.89 2.04 9.03
CA LYS A 122 -6.49 1.45 7.84
C LYS A 122 -5.37 0.97 6.92
N VAL A 123 -5.34 -0.30 6.58
CA VAL A 123 -4.33 -0.91 5.72
C VAL A 123 -4.95 -1.82 4.68
N ALA A 124 -4.31 -1.95 3.51
CA ALA A 124 -4.59 -3.03 2.58
C ALA A 124 -3.90 -4.29 3.08
N VAL A 125 -4.67 -5.28 3.48
CA VAL A 125 -4.17 -6.55 4.02
C VAL A 125 -3.60 -7.38 2.86
N SER A 126 -2.28 -7.41 2.77
CA SER A 126 -1.51 -8.01 1.67
C SER A 126 -0.23 -8.67 2.16
N GLY A 127 0.40 -9.49 1.31
CA GLY A 127 1.71 -10.07 1.61
C GLY A 127 2.79 -9.02 1.90
N GLN A 128 2.70 -7.83 1.29
CA GLN A 128 3.63 -6.74 1.59
C GLN A 128 3.40 -6.11 2.97
N PHE A 129 2.15 -5.93 3.38
CA PHE A 129 1.84 -5.51 4.75
C PHE A 129 2.41 -6.51 5.75
N PHE A 130 2.20 -7.78 5.51
CA PHE A 130 2.73 -8.85 6.35
C PHE A 130 4.26 -8.91 6.34
N GLY A 131 4.89 -8.78 5.16
CA GLY A 131 6.33 -8.73 5.02
C GLY A 131 6.97 -7.54 5.74
N TRP A 132 6.35 -6.35 5.66
CA TRP A 132 6.80 -5.19 6.42
C TRP A 132 6.70 -5.45 7.92
N LEU A 133 5.56 -5.97 8.40
CA LEU A 133 5.36 -6.25 9.84
C LEU A 133 6.35 -7.30 10.35
N ALA A 134 6.63 -8.36 9.57
CA ALA A 134 7.64 -9.35 9.90
C ALA A 134 9.06 -8.75 9.90
N GLY A 135 9.36 -7.89 8.92
CA GLY A 135 10.68 -7.28 8.73
C GLY A 135 11.11 -6.32 9.82
N ILE A 136 10.16 -5.68 10.52
CA ILE A 136 10.49 -4.81 11.67
C ILE A 136 10.84 -5.60 12.95
N GLY A 137 10.66 -6.91 12.92
CA GLY A 137 11.19 -7.82 13.91
C GLY A 137 10.28 -8.09 15.12
N GLN A 138 10.90 -8.63 16.16
CA GLN A 138 10.18 -9.10 17.33
C GLN A 138 9.44 -7.99 18.10
N GLY A 139 8.26 -8.32 18.59
CA GLY A 139 7.41 -7.47 19.42
C GLY A 139 6.32 -6.73 18.64
N ALA A 140 6.43 -6.62 17.32
CA ALA A 140 5.34 -6.13 16.49
C ALA A 140 4.30 -7.22 16.26
N ARG A 141 3.02 -6.92 16.53
CA ARG A 141 1.95 -7.91 16.40
C ARG A 141 0.61 -7.31 16.00
N ILE A 142 -0.19 -8.08 15.29
CA ILE A 142 -1.60 -7.77 15.01
C ILE A 142 -2.42 -8.23 16.20
N VAL A 143 -3.27 -7.33 16.73
CA VAL A 143 -4.16 -7.60 17.86
C VAL A 143 -5.60 -7.80 17.40
N ALA A 144 -6.02 -7.02 16.38
CA ALA A 144 -7.35 -7.13 15.80
C ALA A 144 -7.36 -6.62 14.34
N PRO A 145 -8.28 -7.08 13.50
CA PRO A 145 -9.25 -8.16 13.76
C PRO A 145 -8.60 -9.55 13.75
N GLU A 146 -9.22 -10.50 14.44
CA GLU A 146 -8.73 -11.89 14.53
C GLU A 146 -8.53 -12.55 13.17
N ALA A 147 -9.40 -12.24 12.20
CA ALA A 147 -9.26 -12.75 10.84
C ALA A 147 -7.93 -12.32 10.18
N VAL A 148 -7.50 -11.07 10.36
CA VAL A 148 -6.21 -10.57 9.84
C VAL A 148 -5.05 -11.20 10.59
N GLN A 149 -5.17 -11.36 11.92
CA GLN A 149 -4.16 -12.02 12.72
C GLN A 149 -3.94 -13.48 12.27
N LYS A 150 -5.03 -14.26 12.06
CA LYS A 150 -4.95 -15.63 11.54
C LYS A 150 -4.30 -15.69 10.17
N ARG A 151 -4.65 -14.78 9.26
CA ARG A 151 -4.03 -14.69 7.94
C ARG A 151 -2.53 -14.40 8.02
N TYR A 152 -2.10 -13.54 8.92
CA TYR A 152 -0.69 -13.23 9.14
C TYR A 152 0.09 -14.44 9.65
N VAL A 153 -0.45 -15.14 10.65
CA VAL A 153 0.17 -16.37 11.20
C VAL A 153 0.27 -17.45 10.12
N GLN A 154 -0.79 -17.64 9.32
CA GLN A 154 -0.78 -18.60 8.21
C GLN A 154 0.30 -18.24 7.17
N TRP A 155 0.37 -16.98 6.78
CA TRP A 155 1.37 -16.49 5.82
C TRP A 155 2.81 -16.72 6.30
N LEU A 156 3.11 -16.47 7.58
CA LEU A 156 4.41 -16.77 8.17
C LEU A 156 4.71 -18.27 8.19
N SER A 157 3.70 -19.09 8.51
CA SER A 157 3.84 -20.56 8.55
C SER A 157 4.11 -21.15 7.16
N ASP A 158 3.48 -20.59 6.14
CA ASP A 158 3.69 -21.03 4.75
C ASP A 158 5.12 -20.72 4.29
N ILE A 159 5.62 -19.50 4.56
CA ILE A 159 7.01 -19.15 4.26
C ILE A 159 7.99 -20.08 4.99
N LEU A 160 7.77 -20.34 6.28
CA LEU A 160 8.64 -21.20 7.06
C LEU A 160 8.66 -22.62 6.50
N ARG A 161 7.49 -23.14 6.10
CA ARG A 161 7.38 -24.49 5.50
C ARG A 161 8.13 -24.59 4.17
N GLU A 162 8.00 -23.58 3.30
CA GLU A 162 8.72 -23.55 2.01
C GLU A 162 10.24 -23.57 2.23
N GLN A 163 10.75 -22.74 3.16
CA GLN A 163 12.19 -22.72 3.45
C GLN A 163 12.70 -24.00 4.11
N SER A 164 11.86 -24.72 4.87
CA SER A 164 12.25 -25.96 5.55
C SER A 164 12.29 -27.17 4.62
N GLN A 165 11.52 -27.15 3.53
CA GLN A 165 11.50 -28.23 2.52
C GLN A 165 12.73 -28.25 1.60
N GLU A 166 13.43 -27.12 1.46
CA GLU A 166 14.66 -27.00 0.68
C GLU A 166 15.93 -27.37 1.49
N ALA A 167 15.79 -27.64 2.79
CA ALA A 167 16.91 -27.92 3.68
C ALA A 167 17.14 -29.42 3.95
N GLU A 168 16.32 -30.30 3.38
CA GLU A 168 16.50 -31.79 3.35
C GLU A 168 17.03 -32.27 2.00
#